data_ef49224c1a9380fa596197ddf501643c
#
_entry.id   ef49224c1a9380fa596197ddf501643c
#
_cell.length_a   1.000
_cell.length_b   1.000
_cell.length_c   1.000
_cell.angle_alpha   90.00
_cell.angle_beta   90.00
_cell.angle_gamma   90.00
#
_symmetry.space_group_name_H-M   'P 1'
#
loop_
_entity.id
_entity.type
_entity.pdbx_description
1 polymer ?
#
loop_
_entity_poly.entity_id
_entity_poly.type
_entity_poly.pdbx_seq_one_letter_code
_entity_poly.pdbx_strand_id
1 'polypeptide(L)'
;DVIFNFFKQICDEKDDVKCVELGNSWINAMKTNLKNMEKNLDEADKVKHQENIDSNMNHLNNLKDKTAEEWHEYATQCMVEILDNKSKS
;
A
#
# COMPACT_ATOMS: atom_id res chain seq x y z
N ASP A 1 8.13 -12.10 -3.15
CA ASP A 1 6.91 -11.38 -2.81
C ASP A 1 6.82 -10.08 -3.61
N VAL A 2 5.74 -9.88 -4.31
CA VAL A 2 5.53 -8.72 -5.19
C VAL A 2 5.53 -7.42 -4.38
N ILE A 3 4.88 -7.43 -3.21
CA ILE A 3 4.78 -6.25 -2.36
C ILE A 3 6.16 -5.86 -1.81
N PHE A 4 6.91 -6.84 -1.33
CA PHE A 4 8.26 -6.62 -0.83
C PHE A 4 9.16 -6.04 -1.93
N ASN A 5 9.12 -6.60 -3.12
CA ASN A 5 9.93 -6.13 -4.25
C ASN A 5 9.56 -4.70 -4.65
N PHE A 6 8.28 -4.37 -4.58
CA PHE A 6 7.82 -3.01 -4.88
C PHE A 6 8.38 -1.99 -3.88
N PHE A 7 8.31 -2.28 -2.60
CA PHE A 7 8.88 -1.40 -1.57
C PHE A 7 10.41 -1.31 -1.68
N LYS A 8 11.05 -2.41 -2.07
CA LYS A 8 12.48 -2.40 -2.35
C LYS A 8 12.84 -1.45 -3.48
N GLN A 9 12.04 -1.43 -4.55
CA GLN A 9 12.23 -0.49 -5.64
C GLN A 9 12.13 0.97 -5.18
N ILE A 10 11.17 1.26 -4.31
CA ILE A 10 11.03 2.61 -3.73
C ILE A 10 12.29 2.98 -2.94
N CYS A 11 12.79 2.08 -2.12
CA CYS A 11 14.00 2.32 -1.32
C CYS A 11 15.25 2.49 -2.16
N ASP A 12 15.35 1.75 -3.29
CA ASP A 12 16.52 1.77 -4.16
C ASP A 12 16.49 2.95 -5.14
N GLU A 13 15.33 3.59 -5.33
CA GLU A 13 15.21 4.71 -6.26
C GLU A 13 15.87 5.96 -5.68
N LYS A 14 16.86 6.48 -6.38
CA LYS A 14 17.63 7.65 -5.95
C LYS A 14 17.02 8.97 -6.43
N ASP A 15 16.18 8.92 -7.46
CA ASP A 15 15.50 10.10 -7.98
C ASP A 15 14.24 10.34 -7.16
N ASP A 16 14.16 11.49 -6.49
CA ASP A 16 13.03 11.83 -5.61
C ASP A 16 11.69 11.84 -6.36
N VAL A 17 11.68 12.37 -7.57
CA VAL A 17 10.46 12.43 -8.38
C VAL A 17 9.97 11.03 -8.73
N LYS A 18 10.87 10.15 -9.15
CA LYS A 18 10.53 8.76 -9.47
C LYS A 18 10.06 7.98 -8.26
N CYS A 19 10.69 8.23 -7.11
CA CYS A 19 10.30 7.60 -5.85
C CYS A 19 8.85 7.94 -5.50
N VAL A 20 8.48 9.22 -5.58
CA VAL A 20 7.11 9.68 -5.31
C VAL A 20 6.14 9.10 -6.35
N GLU A 21 6.53 9.06 -7.62
CA GLU A 21 5.71 8.45 -8.67
C GLU A 21 5.43 6.98 -8.41
N LEU A 22 6.43 6.22 -7.98
CA LEU A 22 6.26 4.82 -7.60
C LEU A 22 5.27 4.68 -6.44
N GLY A 23 5.42 5.50 -5.43
CA GLY A 23 4.51 5.50 -4.28
C GLY A 23 3.07 5.81 -4.69
N ASN A 24 2.87 6.83 -5.51
CA ASN A 24 1.54 7.20 -5.99
C ASN A 24 0.93 6.11 -6.88
N SER A 25 1.73 5.45 -7.71
CA SER A 25 1.28 4.32 -8.53
C SER A 25 0.77 3.17 -7.65
N TRP A 26 1.48 2.89 -6.56
CA TRP A 26 1.07 1.86 -5.60
C TRP A 26 -0.28 2.21 -4.96
N ILE A 27 -0.44 3.47 -4.52
CA ILE A 27 -1.70 3.95 -3.94
C ILE A 27 -2.85 3.74 -4.93
N ASN A 28 -2.68 4.15 -6.18
CA ASN A 28 -3.71 4.02 -7.21
C ASN A 28 -4.07 2.56 -7.48
N ALA A 29 -3.06 1.69 -7.54
CA ALA A 29 -3.28 0.25 -7.75
C ALA A 29 -4.07 -0.36 -6.58
N MET A 30 -3.73 0.00 -5.35
CA MET A 30 -4.42 -0.50 -4.16
C MET A 30 -5.85 0.00 -4.10
N LYS A 31 -6.09 1.28 -4.41
CA LYS A 31 -7.46 1.83 -4.48
C LYS A 31 -8.31 1.10 -5.51
N THR A 32 -7.75 0.82 -6.67
CA THR A 32 -8.44 0.07 -7.73
C THR A 32 -8.79 -1.34 -7.26
N ASN A 33 -7.86 -2.01 -6.59
CA ASN A 33 -8.11 -3.35 -6.04
C ASN A 33 -9.23 -3.34 -5.00
N LEU A 34 -9.25 -2.34 -4.11
CA LEU A 34 -10.31 -2.23 -3.11
C LEU A 34 -11.68 -2.01 -3.76
N LYS A 35 -11.75 -1.16 -4.78
CA LYS A 35 -13.00 -0.92 -5.51
C LYS A 35 -13.48 -2.18 -6.23
N ASN A 36 -12.58 -2.95 -6.82
CA ASN A 36 -12.91 -4.21 -7.48
C ASN A 36 -13.41 -5.25 -6.47
N MET A 37 -12.79 -5.34 -5.30
CA MET A 37 -13.25 -6.20 -4.22
C MET A 37 -14.68 -5.84 -3.82
N GLU A 38 -14.94 -4.55 -3.62
CA GLU A 38 -16.27 -4.06 -3.23
C GLU A 38 -17.34 -4.44 -4.27
N LYS A 39 -17.02 -4.32 -5.56
CA LYS A 39 -17.95 -4.68 -6.65
C LYS A 39 -18.26 -6.16 -6.68
N ASN A 40 -17.34 -7.00 -6.28
CA ASN A 40 -17.48 -8.46 -6.35
C ASN A 40 -18.12 -9.06 -5.09
N LEU A 41 -18.31 -8.27 -4.05
CA LEU A 41 -18.99 -8.70 -2.83
C LEU A 41 -20.50 -8.60 -3.00
N ASP A 42 -21.24 -9.60 -2.47
CA ASP A 42 -22.69 -9.48 -2.37
C ASP A 42 -23.06 -8.53 -1.21
N GLU A 43 -24.34 -8.19 -1.07
CA GLU A 43 -24.78 -7.20 -0.08
C GLU A 43 -24.44 -7.60 1.36
N ALA A 44 -24.55 -8.87 1.70
CA ALA A 44 -24.25 -9.37 3.03
C ALA A 44 -22.75 -9.21 3.32
N ASP A 45 -21.90 -9.57 2.37
CA ASP A 45 -20.45 -9.47 2.49
C ASP A 45 -20.00 -8.00 2.48
N LYS A 46 -20.66 -7.13 1.72
CA LYS A 46 -20.35 -5.69 1.73
C LYS A 46 -20.53 -5.10 3.11
N VAL A 47 -21.62 -5.39 3.78
CA VAL A 47 -21.86 -4.90 5.14
C VAL A 47 -20.76 -5.39 6.07
N LYS A 48 -20.37 -6.66 5.95
CA LYS A 48 -19.36 -7.28 6.80
C LYS A 48 -17.97 -6.71 6.59
N HIS A 49 -17.61 -6.37 5.36
CA HIS A 49 -16.26 -5.91 5.02
C HIS A 49 -16.14 -4.40 4.80
N GLN A 50 -17.26 -3.67 4.86
CA GLN A 50 -17.27 -2.24 4.57
C GLN A 50 -16.32 -1.46 5.46
N GLU A 51 -16.27 -1.76 6.73
CA GLU A 51 -15.38 -1.09 7.69
C GLU A 51 -13.92 -1.29 7.33
N ASN A 52 -13.53 -2.51 6.93
CA ASN A 52 -12.16 -2.81 6.51
C ASN A 52 -11.80 -2.08 5.22
N ILE A 53 -12.72 -2.03 4.26
CA ILE A 53 -12.50 -1.32 3.00
C ILE A 53 -12.32 0.17 3.26
N ASP A 54 -13.19 0.76 4.07
CA ASP A 54 -13.12 2.18 4.41
C ASP A 54 -11.83 2.53 5.16
N SER A 55 -11.43 1.68 6.10
CA SER A 55 -10.19 1.85 6.86
C SER A 55 -8.97 1.82 5.93
N ASN A 56 -8.93 0.88 5.00
CA ASN A 56 -7.84 0.77 4.03
C ASN A 56 -7.81 1.97 3.08
N MET A 57 -8.97 2.44 2.63
CA MET A 57 -9.04 3.62 1.77
C MET A 57 -8.54 4.87 2.50
N ASN A 58 -8.91 5.05 3.77
CA ASN A 58 -8.43 6.15 4.59
C ASN A 58 -6.92 6.10 4.77
N HIS A 59 -6.37 4.91 5.00
CA HIS A 59 -4.92 4.72 5.12
C HIS A 59 -4.22 5.13 3.82
N LEU A 60 -4.73 4.71 2.68
CA LEU A 60 -4.16 5.08 1.37
C LEU A 60 -4.24 6.59 1.12
N ASN A 61 -5.35 7.21 1.51
CA ASN A 61 -5.50 8.67 1.38
C ASN A 61 -4.49 9.41 2.24
N ASN A 62 -4.13 8.89 3.40
CA ASN A 62 -3.13 9.49 4.28
C ASN A 62 -1.71 9.39 3.72
N LEU A 63 -1.46 8.45 2.81
CA LEU A 63 -0.16 8.29 2.14
C LEU A 63 0.02 9.22 0.94
N LYS A 64 -1.02 9.91 0.53
CA LYS A 64 -1.10 10.60 -0.76
C LYS A 64 -0.04 11.69 -0.98
N ASP A 65 0.30 12.44 0.05
CA ASP A 65 1.18 13.61 -0.08
C ASP A 65 2.57 13.39 0.54
N LYS A 66 3.03 12.15 0.59
CA LYS A 66 4.35 11.84 1.13
C LYS A 66 5.46 12.37 0.23
N THR A 67 6.51 12.89 0.86
CA THR A 67 7.76 13.22 0.17
C THR A 67 8.55 11.96 -0.14
N ALA A 68 9.59 12.07 -0.97
CA ALA A 68 10.48 10.94 -1.27
C ALA A 68 11.11 10.36 0.01
N GLU A 69 11.55 11.21 0.91
CA GLU A 69 12.13 10.80 2.18
C GLU A 69 11.11 10.01 3.02
N GLU A 70 9.88 10.49 3.11
CA GLU A 70 8.80 9.81 3.81
C GLU A 70 8.47 8.46 3.16
N TRP A 71 8.49 8.38 1.83
CA TRP A 71 8.27 7.13 1.11
C TRP A 71 9.39 6.11 1.41
N HIS A 72 10.66 6.57 1.46
CA HIS A 72 11.77 5.70 1.82
C HIS A 72 11.60 5.13 3.24
N GLU A 73 11.23 5.96 4.19
CA GLU A 73 10.98 5.51 5.57
C GLU A 73 9.82 4.51 5.64
N TYR A 74 8.72 4.83 4.98
CA TYR A 74 7.53 3.97 4.95
C TYR A 74 7.86 2.62 4.33
N ALA A 75 8.53 2.62 3.17
CA ALA A 75 8.90 1.40 2.46
C ALA A 75 9.85 0.54 3.29
N THR A 76 10.84 1.16 3.93
CA THR A 76 11.77 0.46 4.81
C THR A 76 11.04 -0.23 5.96
N GLN A 77 10.13 0.48 6.60
CA GLN A 77 9.34 -0.05 7.71
C GLN A 77 8.46 -1.21 7.25
N CYS A 78 7.81 -1.08 6.09
CA CYS A 78 6.98 -2.16 5.54
C CYS A 78 7.81 -3.41 5.23
N MET A 79 9.02 -3.25 4.67
CA MET A 79 9.90 -4.38 4.40
C MET A 79 10.33 -5.07 5.69
N VAL A 80 10.65 -4.31 6.72
CA VAL A 80 11.02 -4.88 8.03
C VAL A 80 9.85 -5.69 8.60
N GLU A 81 8.64 -5.17 8.53
CA GLU A 81 7.44 -5.88 9.01
C GLU A 81 7.18 -7.17 8.24
N ILE A 82 7.36 -7.16 6.91
CA ILE A 82 7.19 -8.35 6.07
C ILE A 82 8.21 -9.42 6.47
N LEU A 83 9.47 -9.05 6.64
CA LEU A 83 10.53 -9.97 7.04
C LEU A 83 10.29 -10.52 8.45
N ASP A 84 9.83 -9.68 9.37
CA ASP A 84 9.51 -10.11 10.73
C ASP A 84 8.36 -11.14 10.73
N ASN A 85 7.32 -10.89 9.96
CA ASN A 85 6.20 -11.83 9.82
C ASN A 85 6.63 -13.16 9.23
N LYS A 86 7.50 -13.17 8.23
CA LYS A 86 8.06 -14.40 7.66
C LYS A 86 8.88 -15.18 8.68
N SER A 87 9.64 -14.47 9.51
CA SER A 87 10.45 -15.09 10.56
C SER A 87 9.59 -15.77 11.63
N LYS A 88 8.38 -15.26 11.87
CA LYS A 88 7.44 -15.80 12.87
C LYS A 88 6.59 -16.95 12.35
N SER A 89 6.48 -17.09 11.04
CA SER A 89 5.72 -18.17 10.43
C SER A 89 6.62 -19.39 10.13
#